data_c54fa78593a09bae624e65924e8ad112
#
_entry.id   c54fa78593a09bae624e65924e8ad112
#
_cell.length_a   1.000
_cell.length_b   1.000
_cell.length_c   1.000
_cell.angle_alpha   90.00
_cell.angle_beta   90.00
_cell.angle_gamma   90.00
#
_symmetry.space_group_name_H-M   'P 1'
#
loop_
_entity.id
_entity.type
_entity.pdbx_description
1 polymer ?
#
loop_
_entity_poly.entity_id
_entity_poly.type
_entity_poly.pdbx_seq_one_letter_code
_entity_poly.pdbx_strand_id
1 'polypeptide(L)'
;MPKDSLPLAVSKWKLNTSLEAKLNYRSISLRNVRERAKFKIQEGIVRGFREFLYKEGFTEIHTPKIGAKGAEGGSNLFRLDYFHRPAVLEQSPQLYKQMMVGVFDRVFETGPVFRAEKHNTKRHLNEYTSLDFEMGYIDSFEDIMAMETGFLQYTMELLKKDYAKELKILDVTLPDVSKIPAIRFDEAKQKVSEKYGRKIRNPFDLEPEEEHLIGQYAKEEWDSDFVFVTYYPSKKRPFYAMDDPQDEKFTLSFDLLFRGLEITTGGQRIHDYDMLMEKLAKRGMTEEGLETYLDTFKH
;
A
#
# COMPACT_ATOMS: atom_id res chain seq x y z
N MET A 1 17.32 -33.22 -0.62
CA MET A 1 18.47 -33.38 0.27
C MET A 1 18.01 -34.10 1.54
N PRO A 2 18.77 -35.12 2.04
CA PRO A 2 18.42 -35.76 3.30
C PRO A 2 18.43 -34.77 4.45
N LYS A 3 17.51 -34.92 5.38
CA LYS A 3 17.43 -34.06 6.58
C LYS A 3 18.76 -34.02 7.39
N ASP A 4 19.51 -35.08 7.29
CA ASP A 4 20.76 -35.28 8.03
C ASP A 4 21.96 -34.53 7.45
N SER A 5 21.85 -33.96 6.23
CA SER A 5 22.91 -33.20 5.57
C SER A 5 22.87 -31.68 5.85
N LEU A 6 21.89 -31.23 6.64
CA LEU A 6 21.79 -29.81 7.00
C LEU A 6 22.58 -29.56 8.29
N PRO A 7 23.46 -28.55 8.33
CA PRO A 7 24.04 -28.10 9.58
C PRO A 7 22.92 -27.77 10.56
N LEU A 8 22.82 -28.48 11.66
CA LEU A 8 21.80 -28.28 12.70
C LEU A 8 21.70 -26.80 13.15
N ALA A 9 22.81 -26.09 13.14
CA ALA A 9 22.89 -24.68 13.48
C ALA A 9 22.06 -23.80 12.56
N VAL A 10 21.99 -24.08 11.25
CA VAL A 10 21.23 -23.25 10.29
C VAL A 10 19.73 -23.44 10.44
N SER A 11 19.28 -24.63 10.79
CA SER A 11 17.83 -24.94 10.88
C SER A 11 17.19 -24.55 12.22
N LYS A 12 17.95 -24.56 13.32
CA LYS A 12 17.40 -24.45 14.68
C LYS A 12 17.83 -23.19 15.43
N TRP A 13 18.92 -22.53 15.03
CA TRP A 13 19.53 -21.46 15.82
C TRP A 13 19.34 -20.10 15.14
N LYS A 14 19.37 -19.03 15.95
CA LYS A 14 19.38 -17.66 15.43
C LYS A 14 20.67 -17.46 14.62
N LEU A 15 20.52 -17.17 13.32
CA LEU A 15 21.65 -16.81 12.48
C LEU A 15 22.18 -15.44 12.90
N ASN A 16 23.35 -15.43 13.56
CA ASN A 16 24.04 -14.21 13.89
C ASN A 16 24.98 -13.80 12.74
N THR A 17 24.37 -13.27 11.67
CA THR A 17 25.10 -12.85 10.48
C THR A 17 24.45 -11.60 9.88
N SER A 18 25.21 -10.84 9.08
CA SER A 18 24.71 -9.63 8.42
C SER A 18 23.57 -9.93 7.43
N LEU A 19 22.79 -8.91 7.11
CA LEU A 19 21.75 -9.02 6.08
C LEU A 19 22.36 -9.38 4.73
N GLU A 20 23.48 -8.76 4.38
CA GLU A 20 24.22 -9.04 3.14
C GLU A 20 24.63 -10.52 3.04
N ALA A 21 25.22 -11.08 4.09
CA ALA A 21 25.56 -12.50 4.12
C ALA A 21 24.33 -13.40 3.98
N LYS A 22 23.21 -13.05 4.61
CA LYS A 22 21.93 -13.78 4.45
C LYS A 22 21.42 -13.74 3.02
N LEU A 23 21.57 -12.62 2.34
CA LEU A 23 21.15 -12.45 0.95
C LEU A 23 22.09 -13.19 -0.02
N ASN A 24 23.39 -13.08 0.15
CA ASN A 24 24.39 -13.77 -0.70
C ASN A 24 24.30 -15.29 -0.58
N TYR A 25 23.98 -15.81 0.60
CA TYR A 25 23.82 -17.25 0.85
C TYR A 25 22.35 -17.63 1.05
N ARG A 26 21.46 -17.12 0.21
CA ARG A 26 20.01 -17.22 0.34
C ARG A 26 19.50 -18.66 0.42
N SER A 27 20.03 -19.55 -0.40
CA SER A 27 19.68 -20.98 -0.42
C SER A 27 19.92 -21.70 0.91
N ILE A 28 20.87 -21.20 1.70
CA ILE A 28 21.20 -21.73 3.03
C ILE A 28 20.42 -20.98 4.11
N SER A 29 20.46 -19.63 4.08
CA SER A 29 19.84 -18.80 5.11
C SER A 29 18.34 -19.01 5.23
N LEU A 30 17.65 -19.26 4.12
CA LEU A 30 16.20 -19.53 4.11
C LEU A 30 15.81 -20.88 4.79
N ARG A 31 16.78 -21.76 5.06
CA ARG A 31 16.52 -22.99 5.81
C ARG A 31 16.41 -22.76 7.32
N ASN A 32 16.84 -21.58 7.80
CA ASN A 32 16.68 -21.19 9.19
C ASN A 32 15.19 -21.04 9.55
N VAL A 33 14.80 -21.50 10.73
CA VAL A 33 13.37 -21.49 11.17
C VAL A 33 12.81 -20.08 11.28
N ARG A 34 13.60 -19.08 11.73
CA ARG A 34 13.16 -17.68 11.83
C ARG A 34 13.02 -17.03 10.44
N GLU A 35 13.96 -17.30 9.53
CA GLU A 35 13.87 -16.77 8.17
C GLU A 35 12.66 -17.37 7.43
N ARG A 36 12.38 -18.66 7.58
CA ARG A 36 11.16 -19.29 7.02
C ARG A 36 9.88 -18.76 7.62
N ALA A 37 9.86 -18.51 8.94
CA ALA A 37 8.68 -18.03 9.62
C ALA A 37 8.18 -16.69 9.06
N LYS A 38 9.09 -15.80 8.61
CA LYS A 38 8.73 -14.53 7.96
C LYS A 38 7.88 -14.76 6.70
N PHE A 39 8.29 -15.71 5.84
CA PHE A 39 7.54 -16.04 4.62
C PHE A 39 6.22 -16.74 4.93
N LYS A 40 6.14 -17.49 6.03
CA LYS A 40 4.85 -18.05 6.47
C LYS A 40 3.88 -16.98 6.96
N ILE A 41 4.38 -15.95 7.64
CA ILE A 41 3.52 -14.79 8.00
C ILE A 41 3.11 -14.03 6.75
N GLN A 42 4.01 -13.81 5.79
CA GLN A 42 3.66 -13.21 4.50
C GLN A 42 2.56 -14.01 3.77
N GLU A 43 2.69 -15.34 3.71
CA GLU A 43 1.64 -16.23 3.18
C GLU A 43 0.32 -16.01 3.90
N GLY A 44 0.34 -15.93 5.24
CA GLY A 44 -0.84 -15.70 6.05
C GLY A 44 -1.52 -14.36 5.79
N ILE A 45 -0.74 -13.30 5.59
CA ILE A 45 -1.26 -11.95 5.24
C ILE A 45 -1.95 -12.00 3.87
N VAL A 46 -1.31 -12.56 2.86
CA VAL A 46 -1.88 -12.70 1.51
C VAL A 46 -3.14 -13.58 1.52
N ARG A 47 -3.11 -14.66 2.28
CA ARG A 47 -4.28 -15.53 2.46
C ARG A 47 -5.43 -14.78 3.14
N GLY A 48 -5.15 -14.01 4.20
CA GLY A 48 -6.14 -13.21 4.89
C GLY A 48 -6.79 -12.18 3.98
N PHE A 49 -6.00 -11.49 3.15
CA PHE A 49 -6.48 -10.54 2.16
C PHE A 49 -7.46 -11.20 1.17
N ARG A 50 -7.05 -12.31 0.56
CA ARG A 50 -7.89 -13.05 -0.39
C ARG A 50 -9.17 -13.57 0.24
N GLU A 51 -9.07 -14.28 1.37
CA GLU A 51 -10.23 -14.87 2.03
C GLU A 51 -11.24 -13.81 2.48
N PHE A 52 -10.76 -12.68 3.00
CA PHE A 52 -11.63 -11.57 3.39
C PHE A 52 -12.35 -10.97 2.19
N LEU A 53 -11.62 -10.60 1.14
CA LEU A 53 -12.22 -9.95 -0.03
C LEU A 53 -13.18 -10.87 -0.80
N TYR A 54 -12.90 -12.16 -0.88
CA TYR A 54 -13.88 -13.12 -1.43
C TYR A 54 -15.17 -13.15 -0.62
N LYS A 55 -15.11 -13.07 0.71
CA LYS A 55 -16.31 -13.00 1.56
C LYS A 55 -17.08 -11.70 1.37
N GLU A 56 -16.39 -10.60 1.08
CA GLU A 56 -16.99 -9.29 0.79
C GLU A 56 -17.46 -9.14 -0.66
N GLY A 57 -17.44 -10.23 -1.44
CA GLY A 57 -17.96 -10.26 -2.80
C GLY A 57 -17.04 -9.68 -3.87
N PHE A 58 -15.75 -9.56 -3.59
CA PHE A 58 -14.77 -9.11 -4.58
C PHE A 58 -14.38 -10.22 -5.54
N THR A 59 -14.10 -9.86 -6.79
CA THR A 59 -13.54 -10.73 -7.82
C THR A 59 -12.03 -10.52 -7.91
N GLU A 60 -11.23 -11.61 -7.80
CA GLU A 60 -9.78 -11.55 -8.04
C GLU A 60 -9.52 -11.45 -9.53
N ILE A 61 -8.73 -10.45 -9.91
CA ILE A 61 -8.28 -10.22 -11.30
C ILE A 61 -6.78 -10.42 -11.40
N HIS A 62 -6.31 -10.72 -12.61
CA HIS A 62 -4.88 -10.89 -12.91
C HIS A 62 -4.55 -10.03 -14.13
N THR A 63 -3.76 -9.00 -13.92
CA THR A 63 -3.51 -7.97 -14.92
C THR A 63 -2.12 -8.09 -15.56
N PRO A 64 -1.95 -7.64 -16.82
CA PRO A 64 -0.63 -7.51 -17.44
C PRO A 64 0.31 -6.64 -16.60
N LYS A 65 1.60 -6.96 -16.61
CA LYS A 65 2.65 -6.21 -15.90
C LYS A 65 3.62 -5.50 -16.84
N ILE A 66 3.43 -5.69 -18.14
CA ILE A 66 4.15 -4.95 -19.19
C ILE A 66 3.11 -4.14 -19.95
N GLY A 67 3.23 -2.83 -19.93
CA GLY A 67 2.34 -1.88 -20.58
C GLY A 67 3.06 -1.00 -21.60
N ALA A 68 2.30 -0.33 -22.46
CA ALA A 68 2.86 0.60 -23.44
C ALA A 68 3.25 1.95 -22.78
N LYS A 69 2.50 2.37 -21.77
CA LYS A 69 2.69 3.62 -21.00
C LYS A 69 2.31 3.37 -19.56
N GLY A 70 2.91 4.10 -18.60
CA GLY A 70 2.48 4.05 -17.21
C GLY A 70 1.09 4.68 -17.03
N ALA A 71 0.17 3.93 -16.43
CA ALA A 71 -1.21 4.37 -16.23
C ALA A 71 -1.36 5.60 -15.30
N GLU A 72 -0.38 5.85 -14.45
CA GLU A 72 -0.45 6.90 -13.43
C GLU A 72 0.41 8.13 -13.73
N GLY A 73 0.99 8.24 -14.95
CA GLY A 73 1.82 9.39 -15.34
C GLY A 73 3.08 9.59 -14.51
N GLY A 74 3.50 8.59 -13.74
CA GLY A 74 4.64 8.65 -12.83
C GLY A 74 5.99 8.70 -13.57
N SER A 75 6.91 9.51 -13.04
CA SER A 75 8.26 9.66 -13.61
C SER A 75 9.19 8.47 -13.38
N ASN A 76 8.87 7.59 -12.43
CA ASN A 76 9.76 6.51 -11.97
C ASN A 76 9.36 5.15 -12.54
N LEU A 77 9.41 5.03 -13.88
CA LEU A 77 9.07 3.81 -14.61
C LEU A 77 10.33 3.05 -15.04
N PHE A 78 10.30 1.72 -14.87
CA PHE A 78 11.23 0.85 -15.57
C PHE A 78 10.83 0.77 -17.03
N ARG A 79 11.71 1.23 -17.94
CA ARG A 79 11.51 1.19 -19.39
C ARG A 79 12.27 0.00 -19.98
N LEU A 80 11.65 -0.68 -20.94
CA LEU A 80 12.23 -1.84 -21.61
C LEU A 80 11.94 -1.79 -23.12
N ASP A 81 12.77 -2.48 -23.89
CA ASP A 81 12.48 -2.76 -25.30
C ASP A 81 11.68 -4.06 -25.40
N TYR A 82 10.48 -3.95 -25.93
CA TYR A 82 9.57 -5.08 -26.13
C TYR A 82 9.38 -5.29 -27.64
N PHE A 83 10.18 -6.17 -28.23
CA PHE A 83 10.17 -6.46 -29.69
C PHE A 83 10.27 -5.17 -30.53
N HIS A 84 11.28 -4.33 -30.23
CA HIS A 84 11.54 -3.04 -30.87
C HIS A 84 10.45 -1.98 -30.63
N ARG A 85 9.62 -2.15 -29.63
CA ARG A 85 8.65 -1.16 -29.15
C ARG A 85 8.96 -0.76 -27.70
N PRO A 86 8.85 0.53 -27.37
CA PRO A 86 9.01 0.94 -25.98
C PRO A 86 7.88 0.37 -25.12
N ALA A 87 8.24 -0.20 -23.97
CA ALA A 87 7.31 -0.66 -22.98
C ALA A 87 7.77 -0.25 -21.58
N VAL A 88 6.90 -0.41 -20.60
CA VAL A 88 7.17 -0.12 -19.18
C VAL A 88 6.70 -1.27 -18.32
N LEU A 89 7.29 -1.40 -17.14
CA LEU A 89 6.76 -2.24 -16.08
C LEU A 89 5.72 -1.45 -15.28
N GLU A 90 4.58 -2.09 -15.00
CA GLU A 90 3.46 -1.45 -14.31
C GLU A 90 3.76 -1.16 -12.83
N GLN A 91 3.44 0.05 -12.38
CA GLN A 91 3.60 0.49 -11.00
C GLN A 91 2.45 0.06 -10.10
N SER A 92 1.29 -0.19 -10.69
CA SER A 92 0.10 -0.73 -10.04
C SER A 92 -0.85 -1.30 -11.10
N PRO A 93 -1.81 -2.15 -10.74
CA PRO A 93 -2.85 -2.63 -11.67
C PRO A 93 -3.97 -1.60 -11.92
N GLN A 94 -3.75 -0.31 -11.67
CA GLN A 94 -4.79 0.70 -11.57
C GLN A 94 -5.70 0.79 -12.78
N LEU A 95 -5.15 0.87 -13.99
CA LEU A 95 -5.93 0.97 -15.23
C LEU A 95 -6.94 -0.19 -15.33
N TYR A 96 -6.47 -1.39 -15.04
CA TYR A 96 -7.28 -2.60 -15.14
C TYR A 96 -8.28 -2.73 -13.98
N LYS A 97 -7.89 -2.41 -12.75
CA LYS A 97 -8.81 -2.39 -11.61
C LYS A 97 -10.00 -1.47 -11.90
N GLN A 98 -9.73 -0.28 -12.40
CA GLN A 98 -10.74 0.71 -12.72
C GLN A 98 -11.68 0.24 -13.83
N MET A 99 -11.18 -0.34 -14.93
CA MET A 99 -12.01 -0.94 -15.98
C MET A 99 -12.88 -2.08 -15.44
N MET A 100 -12.30 -2.93 -14.60
CA MET A 100 -12.97 -4.12 -14.10
C MET A 100 -13.99 -3.83 -13.00
N VAL A 101 -13.91 -2.69 -12.31
CA VAL A 101 -14.98 -2.20 -11.42
C VAL A 101 -16.27 -1.94 -12.21
N GLY A 102 -16.18 -1.44 -13.43
CA GLY A 102 -17.35 -1.30 -14.31
C GLY A 102 -17.99 -2.63 -14.73
N VAL A 103 -17.32 -3.76 -14.48
CA VAL A 103 -17.81 -5.11 -14.82
C VAL A 103 -18.26 -5.90 -13.60
N PHE A 104 -17.53 -5.79 -12.49
CA PHE A 104 -17.71 -6.63 -11.29
C PHE A 104 -18.04 -5.85 -10.02
N ASP A 105 -18.14 -4.52 -10.08
CA ASP A 105 -18.36 -3.60 -8.97
C ASP A 105 -17.21 -3.59 -7.93
N ARG A 106 -16.63 -4.74 -7.60
CA ARG A 106 -15.58 -4.95 -6.60
C ARG A 106 -14.53 -5.91 -7.13
N VAL A 107 -13.30 -5.45 -7.20
CA VAL A 107 -12.19 -6.25 -7.70
C VAL A 107 -10.94 -6.11 -6.83
N PHE A 108 -10.08 -7.12 -6.86
CA PHE A 108 -8.78 -7.05 -6.20
C PHE A 108 -7.73 -7.84 -6.98
N GLU A 109 -6.48 -7.50 -6.75
CA GLU A 109 -5.33 -8.25 -7.26
C GLU A 109 -4.27 -8.40 -6.17
N THR A 110 -3.61 -9.55 -6.18
CA THR A 110 -2.36 -9.79 -5.47
C THR A 110 -1.29 -10.11 -6.50
N GLY A 111 -0.35 -9.20 -6.72
CA GLY A 111 0.63 -9.38 -7.77
C GLY A 111 1.85 -8.48 -7.66
N PRO A 112 2.89 -8.71 -8.48
CA PRO A 112 4.08 -7.89 -8.49
C PRO A 112 3.78 -6.52 -9.11
N VAL A 113 4.41 -5.49 -8.52
CA VAL A 113 4.44 -4.12 -9.04
C VAL A 113 5.86 -3.60 -9.03
N PHE A 114 6.16 -2.63 -9.89
CA PHE A 114 7.52 -2.19 -10.18
C PHE A 114 7.62 -0.67 -10.08
N ARG A 115 8.53 -0.18 -9.28
CA ARG A 115 8.77 1.26 -9.11
C ARG A 115 10.25 1.55 -9.26
N ALA A 116 10.65 2.36 -10.22
CA ALA A 116 12.05 2.72 -10.46
C ALA A 116 12.55 3.76 -9.45
N GLU A 117 12.42 3.45 -8.17
CA GLU A 117 12.86 4.31 -7.08
C GLU A 117 14.38 4.41 -7.04
N LYS A 118 14.89 5.63 -6.98
CA LYS A 118 16.33 5.90 -6.93
C LYS A 118 16.93 5.77 -5.53
N HIS A 119 16.07 5.65 -4.51
CA HIS A 119 16.49 5.62 -3.12
C HIS A 119 16.53 4.18 -2.60
N ASN A 120 17.66 3.79 -2.03
CA ASN A 120 17.82 2.51 -1.34
C ASN A 120 17.54 2.70 0.16
N THR A 121 16.28 2.66 0.53
CA THR A 121 15.84 2.78 1.93
C THR A 121 14.94 1.60 2.30
N LYS A 122 14.64 1.44 3.59
CA LYS A 122 13.71 0.41 4.07
C LYS A 122 12.27 0.60 3.54
N ARG A 123 11.95 1.79 3.01
CA ARG A 123 10.61 2.19 2.53
C ARG A 123 10.43 2.04 1.02
N HIS A 124 11.53 1.97 0.25
CA HIS A 124 11.49 1.98 -1.20
C HIS A 124 12.01 0.65 -1.75
N LEU A 125 11.11 -0.14 -2.28
CA LEU A 125 11.41 -1.37 -3.00
C LEU A 125 11.10 -1.16 -4.48
N ASN A 126 12.01 -1.63 -5.34
CA ASN A 126 11.82 -1.53 -6.79
C ASN A 126 10.84 -2.57 -7.33
N GLU A 127 10.66 -3.67 -6.61
CA GLU A 127 9.68 -4.71 -6.90
C GLU A 127 9.12 -5.25 -5.58
N TYR A 128 7.80 -5.36 -5.48
CA TYR A 128 7.14 -5.98 -4.34
C TYR A 128 5.77 -6.56 -4.74
N THR A 129 5.26 -7.47 -3.94
CA THR A 129 3.90 -7.97 -4.08
C THR A 129 2.93 -6.96 -3.48
N SER A 130 2.12 -6.34 -4.33
CA SER A 130 1.06 -5.42 -3.93
C SER A 130 -0.22 -6.18 -3.60
N LEU A 131 -0.96 -5.68 -2.65
CA LEU A 131 -2.31 -6.08 -2.28
C LEU A 131 -3.23 -4.91 -2.64
N ASP A 132 -3.92 -5.03 -3.74
CA ASP A 132 -4.72 -3.95 -4.33
C ASP A 132 -6.20 -4.33 -4.36
N PHE A 133 -7.08 -3.43 -3.96
CA PHE A 133 -8.50 -3.57 -4.26
C PHE A 133 -9.09 -2.26 -4.78
N GLU A 134 -10.19 -2.36 -5.51
CA GLU A 134 -10.97 -1.24 -6.04
C GLU A 134 -12.44 -1.58 -5.91
N MET A 135 -13.28 -0.61 -5.53
CA MET A 135 -14.72 -0.81 -5.39
C MET A 135 -15.48 0.42 -5.87
N GLY A 136 -16.57 0.17 -6.56
CA GLY A 136 -17.55 1.17 -6.95
C GLY A 136 -18.70 1.28 -5.93
N TYR A 137 -19.63 2.19 -6.20
CA TYR A 137 -20.87 2.40 -5.41
C TYR A 137 -20.58 2.67 -3.92
N ILE A 138 -19.57 3.50 -3.65
CA ILE A 138 -19.24 3.94 -2.30
C ILE A 138 -20.01 5.22 -1.94
N ASP A 139 -20.43 5.34 -0.69
CA ASP A 139 -21.02 6.57 -0.17
C ASP A 139 -19.93 7.60 0.16
N SER A 140 -18.79 7.13 0.67
CA SER A 140 -17.63 7.96 0.98
C SER A 140 -16.33 7.15 0.94
N PHE A 141 -15.18 7.83 0.95
CA PHE A 141 -13.87 7.17 1.06
C PHE A 141 -13.69 6.43 2.40
N GLU A 142 -14.52 6.70 3.39
CA GLU A 142 -14.55 5.99 4.68
C GLU A 142 -14.98 4.52 4.50
N ASP A 143 -15.76 4.21 3.48
CA ASP A 143 -16.11 2.82 3.14
C ASP A 143 -14.87 2.01 2.77
N ILE A 144 -13.90 2.64 2.11
CA ILE A 144 -12.62 2.02 1.76
C ILE A 144 -11.78 1.79 3.01
N MET A 145 -11.75 2.77 3.93
CA MET A 145 -11.06 2.64 5.22
C MET A 145 -11.69 1.54 6.08
N ALA A 146 -13.03 1.41 6.06
CA ALA A 146 -13.74 0.35 6.76
C ALA A 146 -13.40 -1.03 6.17
N MET A 147 -13.33 -1.15 4.85
CA MET A 147 -12.93 -2.38 4.15
C MET A 147 -11.50 -2.78 4.53
N GLU A 148 -10.57 -1.83 4.54
CA GLU A 148 -9.18 -2.07 4.95
C GLU A 148 -9.07 -2.49 6.42
N THR A 149 -9.82 -1.83 7.30
CA THR A 149 -9.90 -2.21 8.73
C THR A 149 -10.43 -3.63 8.89
N GLY A 150 -11.48 -4.00 8.17
CA GLY A 150 -12.04 -5.35 8.15
C GLY A 150 -11.03 -6.41 7.68
N PHE A 151 -10.29 -6.11 6.62
CA PHE A 151 -9.19 -6.95 6.15
C PHE A 151 -8.14 -7.17 7.24
N LEU A 152 -7.70 -6.11 7.91
CA LEU A 152 -6.70 -6.22 8.98
C LEU A 152 -7.22 -7.04 10.15
N GLN A 153 -8.47 -6.81 10.59
CA GLN A 153 -9.10 -7.59 11.66
C GLN A 153 -9.16 -9.07 11.31
N TYR A 154 -9.65 -9.40 10.12
CA TYR A 154 -9.72 -10.77 9.64
C TYR A 154 -8.35 -11.43 9.61
N THR A 155 -7.36 -10.72 9.08
CA THR A 155 -5.98 -11.22 8.93
C THR A 155 -5.33 -11.45 10.29
N MET A 156 -5.50 -10.56 11.27
CA MET A 156 -4.92 -10.74 12.60
C MET A 156 -5.51 -11.98 13.31
N GLU A 157 -6.81 -12.21 13.19
CA GLU A 157 -7.44 -13.42 13.75
C GLU A 157 -6.97 -14.70 13.04
N LEU A 158 -6.82 -14.67 11.71
CA LEU A 158 -6.27 -15.78 10.94
C LEU A 158 -4.83 -16.09 11.34
N LEU A 159 -3.98 -15.08 11.47
CA LEU A 159 -2.59 -15.24 11.90
C LEU A 159 -2.49 -15.82 13.32
N LYS A 160 -3.32 -15.34 14.23
CA LYS A 160 -3.39 -15.82 15.61
C LYS A 160 -3.77 -17.29 15.69
N LYS A 161 -4.72 -17.71 14.85
CA LYS A 161 -5.23 -19.08 14.81
C LYS A 161 -4.27 -20.03 14.08
N ASP A 162 -3.91 -19.72 12.85
CA ASP A 162 -3.28 -20.67 11.92
C ASP A 162 -1.75 -20.53 11.89
N TYR A 163 -1.19 -19.41 12.36
CA TYR A 163 0.26 -19.09 12.32
C TYR A 163 0.86 -18.82 13.70
N ALA A 164 0.21 -19.28 14.77
CA ALA A 164 0.65 -19.08 16.17
C ALA A 164 2.10 -19.57 16.42
N LYS A 165 2.50 -20.64 15.74
CA LYS A 165 3.86 -21.18 15.82
C LYS A 165 4.90 -20.22 15.25
N GLU A 166 4.60 -19.62 14.10
CA GLU A 166 5.49 -18.68 13.41
C GLU A 166 5.59 -17.36 14.18
N LEU A 167 4.48 -16.87 14.72
CA LEU A 167 4.46 -15.70 15.61
C LEU A 167 5.35 -15.93 16.84
N LYS A 168 5.27 -17.09 17.46
CA LYS A 168 6.12 -17.46 18.60
C LYS A 168 7.60 -17.56 18.21
N ILE A 169 7.94 -18.14 17.04
CA ILE A 169 9.31 -18.24 16.52
C ILE A 169 9.90 -16.84 16.30
N LEU A 170 9.10 -15.91 15.79
CA LEU A 170 9.50 -14.53 15.51
C LEU A 170 9.51 -13.66 16.75
N ASP A 171 8.88 -14.11 17.85
CA ASP A 171 8.67 -13.31 19.06
C ASP A 171 7.91 -12.02 18.76
N VAL A 172 6.78 -12.17 18.06
CA VAL A 172 5.91 -11.07 17.60
C VAL A 172 4.58 -11.11 18.32
N THR A 173 4.19 -9.98 18.89
CA THR A 173 2.82 -9.73 19.35
C THR A 173 2.06 -9.01 18.26
N LEU A 174 0.90 -9.55 17.87
CA LEU A 174 0.05 -8.91 16.88
C LEU A 174 -0.55 -7.62 17.46
N PRO A 175 -0.65 -6.56 16.63
CA PRO A 175 -1.28 -5.32 17.05
C PRO A 175 -2.79 -5.50 17.26
N ASP A 176 -3.38 -4.67 18.11
CA ASP A 176 -4.82 -4.53 18.19
C ASP A 176 -5.33 -3.70 17.01
N VAL A 177 -6.30 -4.24 16.30
CA VAL A 177 -6.95 -3.61 15.14
C VAL A 177 -8.47 -3.51 15.33
N SER A 178 -8.96 -3.65 16.56
CA SER A 178 -10.39 -3.55 16.88
C SER A 178 -10.95 -2.17 16.52
N LYS A 179 -10.14 -1.13 16.66
CA LYS A 179 -10.45 0.23 16.27
C LYS A 179 -9.17 0.94 15.82
N ILE A 180 -9.13 1.37 14.56
CA ILE A 180 -8.04 2.19 14.02
C ILE A 180 -8.47 3.67 14.07
N PRO A 181 -7.76 4.53 14.81
CA PRO A 181 -8.06 5.96 14.85
C PRO A 181 -7.78 6.63 13.51
N ALA A 182 -8.48 7.74 13.25
CA ALA A 182 -8.24 8.61 12.12
C ALA A 182 -7.99 10.04 12.59
N ILE A 183 -7.09 10.73 11.88
CA ILE A 183 -6.76 12.14 12.12
C ILE A 183 -6.63 12.85 10.77
N ARG A 184 -7.12 14.09 10.68
CA ARG A 184 -6.92 14.88 9.45
C ARG A 184 -5.45 15.28 9.31
N PHE A 185 -5.01 15.42 8.07
CA PHE A 185 -3.62 15.76 7.72
C PHE A 185 -3.13 17.05 8.40
N ASP A 186 -3.90 18.12 8.33
CA ASP A 186 -3.60 19.42 8.92
C ASP A 186 -3.55 19.34 10.46
N GLU A 187 -4.50 18.65 11.08
CA GLU A 187 -4.53 18.40 12.52
C GLU A 187 -3.32 17.54 12.95
N ALA A 188 -2.99 16.48 12.22
CA ALA A 188 -1.83 15.64 12.52
C ALA A 188 -0.54 16.44 12.55
N LYS A 189 -0.33 17.31 11.55
CA LYS A 189 0.83 18.21 11.53
C LYS A 189 0.87 19.16 12.71
N GLN A 190 -0.28 19.75 13.05
CA GLN A 190 -0.38 20.65 14.19
C GLN A 190 -0.06 19.92 15.51
N LYS A 191 -0.68 18.75 15.75
CA LYS A 191 -0.46 17.95 16.96
C LYS A 191 1.01 17.52 17.12
N VAL A 192 1.64 17.09 16.04
CA VAL A 192 3.07 16.73 16.04
C VAL A 192 3.95 17.96 16.34
N SER A 193 3.63 19.12 15.73
CA SER A 193 4.35 20.35 15.98
C SER A 193 4.24 20.78 17.44
N GLU A 194 3.04 20.79 18.00
CA GLU A 194 2.76 21.20 19.39
C GLU A 194 3.41 20.26 20.41
N LYS A 195 3.23 18.95 20.23
CA LYS A 195 3.65 17.94 21.22
C LYS A 195 5.16 17.68 21.20
N TYR A 196 5.76 17.64 20.02
CA TYR A 196 7.18 17.26 19.85
C TYR A 196 8.09 18.41 19.41
N GLY A 197 7.55 19.64 19.27
CA GLY A 197 8.33 20.82 18.85
C GLY A 197 8.80 20.74 17.39
N ARG A 198 8.19 19.88 16.56
CA ARG A 198 8.56 19.69 15.16
C ARG A 198 8.11 20.88 14.32
N LYS A 199 9.05 21.59 13.70
CA LYS A 199 8.71 22.66 12.74
C LYS A 199 8.11 22.08 11.46
N ILE A 200 6.95 22.58 11.06
CA ILE A 200 6.34 22.25 9.77
C ILE A 200 7.16 22.92 8.67
N ARG A 201 7.89 22.13 7.89
CA ARG A 201 8.72 22.60 6.77
C ARG A 201 7.98 22.52 5.45
N ASN A 202 7.30 21.40 5.24
CA ASN A 202 6.47 21.17 4.06
C ASN A 202 5.00 21.12 4.47
N PRO A 203 4.19 22.13 4.20
CA PRO A 203 2.77 22.14 4.62
C PRO A 203 1.88 21.25 3.75
N PHE A 204 2.40 20.64 2.68
CA PHE A 204 1.61 19.89 1.70
C PHE A 204 1.87 18.38 1.73
N ASP A 205 2.88 17.93 2.48
CA ASP A 205 3.27 16.52 2.53
C ASP A 205 3.78 16.13 3.91
N LEU A 206 3.77 14.84 4.24
CA LEU A 206 4.42 14.32 5.43
C LEU A 206 5.89 13.98 5.12
N GLU A 207 6.79 14.49 5.93
CA GLU A 207 8.16 14.04 5.93
C GLU A 207 8.28 12.72 6.74
N PRO A 208 9.25 11.83 6.46
CA PRO A 208 9.40 10.56 7.17
C PRO A 208 9.47 10.68 8.69
N GLU A 209 10.03 11.77 9.20
CA GLU A 209 10.09 12.07 10.62
C GLU A 209 8.69 12.40 11.18
N GLU A 210 7.87 13.13 10.42
CA GLU A 210 6.50 13.48 10.81
C GLU A 210 5.62 12.22 10.86
N GLU A 211 5.73 11.32 9.88
CA GLU A 211 5.03 10.03 9.93
C GLU A 211 5.40 9.21 11.16
N HIS A 212 6.71 9.16 11.48
CA HIS A 212 7.18 8.49 12.69
C HIS A 212 6.56 9.10 13.96
N LEU A 213 6.54 10.43 14.06
CA LEU A 213 5.95 11.14 15.19
C LEU A 213 4.43 11.00 15.27
N ILE A 214 3.73 10.93 14.12
CA ILE A 214 2.29 10.63 14.08
C ILE A 214 2.03 9.20 14.60
N GLY A 215 2.84 8.23 14.21
CA GLY A 215 2.75 6.87 14.76
C GLY A 215 3.01 6.82 16.26
N GLN A 216 3.97 7.59 16.76
CA GLN A 216 4.23 7.74 18.20
C GLN A 216 3.05 8.42 18.90
N TYR A 217 2.50 9.48 18.32
CA TYR A 217 1.31 10.16 18.83
C TYR A 217 0.11 9.22 18.95
N ALA A 218 -0.15 8.42 17.90
CA ALA A 218 -1.23 7.44 17.90
C ALA A 218 -1.06 6.40 19.02
N LYS A 219 0.18 5.96 19.26
CA LYS A 219 0.48 5.01 20.33
C LYS A 219 0.28 5.61 21.72
N GLU A 220 0.71 6.86 21.92
CA GLU A 220 0.61 7.55 23.20
C GLU A 220 -0.81 7.98 23.56
N GLU A 221 -1.59 8.49 22.58
CA GLU A 221 -2.92 9.06 22.84
C GLU A 221 -4.06 8.03 22.70
N TRP A 222 -3.88 7.03 21.84
CA TRP A 222 -4.95 6.08 21.51
C TRP A 222 -4.57 4.61 21.74
N ASP A 223 -3.36 4.35 22.24
CA ASP A 223 -2.77 3.00 22.37
C ASP A 223 -2.87 2.18 21.07
N SER A 224 -2.81 2.85 19.93
CA SER A 224 -2.92 2.22 18.62
C SER A 224 -1.57 2.13 17.92
N ASP A 225 -1.28 0.97 17.32
CA ASP A 225 -0.14 0.79 16.42
C ASP A 225 -0.44 1.32 15.00
N PHE A 226 -1.71 1.59 14.68
CA PHE A 226 -2.17 2.09 13.39
C PHE A 226 -2.84 3.44 13.52
N VAL A 227 -2.77 4.25 12.46
CA VAL A 227 -3.54 5.48 12.34
C VAL A 227 -3.79 5.80 10.87
N PHE A 228 -5.04 6.13 10.53
CA PHE A 228 -5.37 6.75 9.25
C PHE A 228 -5.07 8.24 9.32
N VAL A 229 -4.28 8.75 8.39
CA VAL A 229 -4.17 10.18 8.13
C VAL A 229 -5.03 10.51 6.92
N THR A 230 -5.98 11.40 7.07
CA THR A 230 -7.03 11.67 6.08
C THR A 230 -6.95 13.09 5.54
N TYR A 231 -7.62 13.35 4.41
CA TYR A 231 -7.72 14.68 3.79
C TYR A 231 -6.37 15.30 3.46
N TYR A 232 -5.61 14.61 2.60
CA TYR A 232 -4.33 15.14 2.12
C TYR A 232 -4.51 16.34 1.19
N PRO A 233 -3.56 17.28 1.17
CA PRO A 233 -3.60 18.44 0.27
C PRO A 233 -3.71 18.05 -1.19
N SER A 234 -4.67 18.65 -1.91
CA SER A 234 -4.93 18.39 -3.34
C SER A 234 -3.69 18.60 -4.21
N LYS A 235 -2.85 19.59 -3.88
CA LYS A 235 -1.60 19.87 -4.61
C LYS A 235 -0.63 18.69 -4.63
N LYS A 236 -0.70 17.80 -3.64
CA LYS A 236 0.23 16.67 -3.50
C LYS A 236 -0.33 15.37 -4.07
N ARG A 237 -1.65 15.19 -4.01
CA ARG A 237 -2.29 13.99 -4.53
C ARG A 237 -2.37 13.99 -6.07
N PRO A 238 -2.44 12.83 -6.74
CA PRO A 238 -2.57 12.74 -8.18
C PRO A 238 -3.84 13.44 -8.71
N PHE A 239 -3.87 13.72 -10.01
CA PHE A 239 -4.97 14.42 -10.67
C PHE A 239 -6.32 13.69 -10.55
N TYR A 240 -6.30 12.38 -10.42
CA TYR A 240 -7.49 11.54 -10.32
C TYR A 240 -8.09 11.47 -8.90
N ALA A 241 -7.42 12.00 -7.90
CA ALA A 241 -7.97 12.03 -6.54
C ALA A 241 -9.10 13.08 -6.46
N MET A 242 -10.23 12.69 -5.86
CA MET A 242 -11.37 13.58 -5.69
C MET A 242 -11.07 14.64 -4.65
N ASP A 243 -11.33 15.90 -4.97
CA ASP A 243 -11.24 16.98 -4.00
C ASP A 243 -12.41 16.92 -3.02
N ASP A 244 -12.19 17.36 -1.80
CA ASP A 244 -13.25 17.53 -0.82
C ASP A 244 -14.23 18.61 -1.30
N PRO A 245 -15.53 18.30 -1.51
CA PRO A 245 -16.51 19.30 -1.93
C PRO A 245 -16.71 20.46 -0.95
N GLN A 246 -16.27 20.30 0.31
CA GLN A 246 -16.35 21.32 1.33
C GLN A 246 -15.11 22.24 1.36
N ASP A 247 -13.94 21.72 0.95
CA ASP A 247 -12.70 22.48 0.83
C ASP A 247 -11.78 21.85 -0.22
N GLU A 248 -11.81 22.35 -1.44
CA GLU A 248 -11.01 21.88 -2.60
C GLU A 248 -9.49 21.91 -2.38
N LYS A 249 -9.00 22.46 -1.27
CA LYS A 249 -7.59 22.40 -0.91
C LYS A 249 -7.15 21.00 -0.49
N PHE A 250 -8.11 20.16 -0.08
CA PHE A 250 -7.93 18.79 0.37
C PHE A 250 -8.58 17.79 -0.57
N THR A 251 -8.20 16.53 -0.45
CA THR A 251 -8.79 15.41 -1.20
C THR A 251 -9.44 14.42 -0.26
N LEU A 252 -10.41 13.67 -0.77
CA LEU A 252 -11.04 12.54 -0.10
C LEU A 252 -10.12 11.32 -0.15
N SER A 253 -8.95 11.44 0.49
CA SER A 253 -7.91 10.42 0.48
C SER A 253 -7.32 10.20 1.86
N PHE A 254 -6.66 9.07 2.03
CA PHE A 254 -5.99 8.69 3.26
C PHE A 254 -4.69 7.94 2.99
N ASP A 255 -3.82 7.93 3.99
CA ASP A 255 -2.75 6.96 4.14
C ASP A 255 -2.94 6.23 5.46
N LEU A 256 -2.69 4.92 5.48
CA LEU A 256 -2.62 4.14 6.70
C LEU A 256 -1.17 4.01 7.15
N LEU A 257 -0.88 4.49 8.34
CA LEU A 257 0.43 4.34 8.96
C LEU A 257 0.40 3.18 9.96
N PHE A 258 1.41 2.32 9.90
CA PHE A 258 1.69 1.30 10.91
C PHE A 258 3.01 1.62 11.61
N ARG A 259 2.93 1.96 12.89
CA ARG A 259 4.10 2.36 13.70
C ARG A 259 4.94 3.45 13.03
N GLY A 260 4.25 4.42 12.40
CA GLY A 260 4.90 5.55 11.72
C GLY A 260 5.50 5.21 10.35
N LEU A 261 5.09 4.12 9.74
CA LEU A 261 5.42 3.76 8.36
C LEU A 261 4.14 3.68 7.54
N GLU A 262 4.06 4.42 6.45
CA GLU A 262 2.98 4.27 5.47
C GLU A 262 2.99 2.86 4.88
N ILE A 263 1.86 2.18 4.98
CA ILE A 263 1.67 0.83 4.44
C ILE A 263 0.60 0.77 3.36
N THR A 264 -0.32 1.74 3.34
CA THR A 264 -1.38 1.83 2.33
C THR A 264 -1.67 3.28 2.02
N THR A 265 -1.97 3.55 0.76
CA THR A 265 -2.59 4.79 0.28
C THR A 265 -3.91 4.45 -0.40
N GLY A 266 -4.95 5.19 -0.06
CA GLY A 266 -6.27 5.03 -0.64
C GLY A 266 -7.05 6.34 -0.74
N GLY A 267 -8.24 6.25 -1.32
CA GLY A 267 -9.14 7.39 -1.40
C GLY A 267 -10.21 7.24 -2.47
N GLN A 268 -11.11 8.19 -2.51
CA GLN A 268 -12.11 8.29 -3.57
C GLN A 268 -11.48 8.92 -4.81
N ARG A 269 -11.73 8.29 -5.95
CA ARG A 269 -11.32 8.82 -7.26
C ARG A 269 -12.42 9.65 -7.86
N ILE A 270 -12.03 10.61 -8.71
CA ILE A 270 -12.97 11.27 -9.61
C ILE A 270 -13.51 10.20 -10.55
N HIS A 271 -14.83 10.08 -10.61
CA HIS A 271 -15.54 9.09 -11.43
C HIS A 271 -16.32 9.73 -12.59
N ASP A 272 -16.48 11.04 -12.58
CA ASP A 272 -17.10 11.81 -13.65
C ASP A 272 -16.02 12.30 -14.66
N TYR A 273 -16.28 12.09 -15.95
CA TYR A 273 -15.34 12.44 -17.02
C TYR A 273 -15.08 13.95 -17.11
N ASP A 274 -16.16 14.75 -17.05
CA ASP A 274 -16.03 16.20 -17.18
C ASP A 274 -15.28 16.81 -15.99
N MET A 275 -15.58 16.34 -14.79
CA MET A 275 -14.87 16.72 -13.57
C MET A 275 -13.36 16.35 -13.65
N LEU A 276 -13.05 15.19 -14.23
CA LEU A 276 -11.65 14.75 -14.42
C LEU A 276 -10.92 15.65 -15.42
N MET A 277 -11.58 16.02 -16.52
CA MET A 277 -11.05 16.94 -17.51
C MET A 277 -10.81 18.34 -16.96
N GLU A 278 -11.72 18.86 -16.16
CA GLU A 278 -11.54 20.14 -15.46
C GLU A 278 -10.33 20.09 -14.51
N LYS A 279 -10.17 18.98 -13.77
CA LYS A 279 -9.03 18.80 -12.87
C LYS A 279 -7.70 18.74 -13.59
N LEU A 280 -7.64 18.07 -14.75
CA LEU A 280 -6.46 18.05 -15.63
C LEU A 280 -6.12 19.48 -16.10
N ALA A 281 -7.12 20.21 -16.61
CA ALA A 281 -6.94 21.58 -17.08
C ALA A 281 -6.46 22.52 -15.96
N LYS A 282 -7.06 22.45 -14.77
CA LYS A 282 -6.62 23.20 -13.58
C LYS A 282 -5.15 22.93 -13.21
N ARG A 283 -4.62 21.77 -13.55
CA ARG A 283 -3.22 21.37 -13.31
C ARG A 283 -2.28 21.62 -14.47
N GLY A 284 -2.78 22.20 -15.57
CA GLY A 284 -2.00 22.43 -16.78
C GLY A 284 -1.59 21.15 -17.51
N MET A 285 -2.35 20.06 -17.29
CA MET A 285 -2.16 18.76 -17.95
C MET A 285 -3.08 18.66 -19.17
N THR A 286 -2.68 17.85 -20.13
CA THR A 286 -3.46 17.52 -21.33
C THR A 286 -3.83 16.04 -21.33
N GLU A 287 -4.68 15.65 -22.28
CA GLU A 287 -5.04 14.22 -22.49
C GLU A 287 -3.88 13.39 -23.05
N GLU A 288 -2.83 14.07 -23.57
CA GLU A 288 -1.71 13.38 -24.21
C GLU A 288 -1.04 12.37 -23.27
N GLY A 289 -1.09 11.12 -23.66
CA GLY A 289 -0.53 10.02 -22.87
C GLY A 289 -1.48 9.42 -21.85
N LEU A 290 -2.67 9.98 -21.68
CA LEU A 290 -3.71 9.51 -20.76
C LEU A 290 -4.95 8.96 -21.49
N GLU A 291 -4.92 8.87 -22.82
CA GLU A 291 -6.09 8.56 -23.65
C GLU A 291 -6.78 7.26 -23.22
N THR A 292 -6.01 6.19 -23.01
CA THR A 292 -6.56 4.90 -22.57
C THR A 292 -7.15 4.97 -21.16
N TYR A 293 -6.52 5.74 -20.27
CA TYR A 293 -7.02 5.94 -18.92
C TYR A 293 -8.35 6.73 -18.94
N LEU A 294 -8.40 7.82 -19.68
CA LEU A 294 -9.59 8.69 -19.79
C LEU A 294 -10.75 7.99 -20.49
N ASP A 295 -10.47 7.09 -21.43
CA ASP A 295 -11.50 6.34 -22.15
C ASP A 295 -12.34 5.45 -21.22
N THR A 296 -11.75 4.98 -20.12
CA THR A 296 -12.50 4.18 -19.12
C THR A 296 -13.61 4.93 -18.39
N PHE A 297 -13.64 6.27 -18.48
CA PHE A 297 -14.68 7.11 -17.86
C PHE A 297 -15.79 7.54 -18.84
N LYS A 298 -15.67 7.21 -20.12
CA LYS A 298 -16.64 7.62 -21.16
C LYS A 298 -17.79 6.63 -21.32
N HIS A 299 -17.66 5.44 -20.76
CA HIS A 299 -18.57 4.30 -20.98
C HIS A 299 -19.02 3.66 -19.62
#